data_425cdfccb9a16e12b987029af094a637
#
_entry.id   425cdfccb9a16e12b987029af094a637
#
_cell.length_a   1.000
_cell.length_b   1.000
_cell.length_c   1.000
_cell.angle_alpha   90.00
_cell.angle_beta   90.00
_cell.angle_gamma   90.00
#
_symmetry.space_group_name_H-M   'P 1'
#
loop_
_entity.id
_entity.type
_entity.pdbx_description
1 polymer ?
#
loop_
_entity_poly.entity_id
_entity_poly.type
_entity_poly.pdbx_seq_one_letter_code
_entity_poly.pdbx_strand_id
1 'polypeptide(L)'
;MDLSRGRVSRIAGSPQEPQVSGEPSDTLSDVLEAVKLTGALFFLVDARTPWVAEAPASADLAPVILPRAQHVVSYHVVSQGECWCESPGHASLPLEAGDVLVVPHGQAYQLASACGLRTGWSLDDALAWFRAMASGNLPFVVTEGGSGPERIQLVCGFLGCDALPFNPVLTTLPALMKVRVHDDSANRLKALLESAVAESNGARPGSRSVLLRIAELVFVEVLRSYLTTASEDGANWLGGLRDPIVGRALARLHTQPARAWTLPELAHEAGASRSVLAERFAYFVGHPPMLYLTRWRMQLAASRLAAGAAPVSAVASDVGYESEAAFCRAFKKVTGVTPASWRSRQRADGPSRAFRINALSR
;
A
#
# COMPACT_ATOMS: atom_id res chain seq x y z
N MET A 1 -30.76 -70.56 -34.62
CA MET A 1 -29.47 -71.15 -34.39
C MET A 1 -28.45 -70.09 -34.81
N ASP A 2 -27.67 -69.52 -33.99
CA ASP A 2 -26.97 -69.95 -32.80
C ASP A 2 -26.71 -68.71 -31.90
N LEU A 3 -26.75 -68.92 -30.60
CA LEU A 3 -26.54 -68.00 -29.54
C LEU A 3 -25.05 -67.98 -29.20
N SER A 4 -24.38 -66.81 -29.20
CA SER A 4 -23.11 -66.69 -28.52
C SER A 4 -23.07 -65.39 -27.66
N ARG A 5 -22.88 -65.64 -26.37
CA ARG A 5 -22.83 -64.72 -25.23
C ARG A 5 -21.62 -63.82 -25.31
N GLY A 6 -21.84 -62.49 -25.34
CA GLY A 6 -20.80 -61.53 -25.13
C GLY A 6 -20.68 -61.24 -23.63
N ARG A 7 -19.47 -61.39 -23.07
CA ARG A 7 -19.06 -61.03 -21.69
C ARG A 7 -19.08 -59.56 -21.47
N VAL A 8 -19.81 -59.12 -20.47
CA VAL A 8 -19.70 -57.73 -19.92
C VAL A 8 -18.47 -57.67 -19.03
N SER A 9 -17.44 -56.97 -19.48
CA SER A 9 -16.26 -56.63 -18.67
C SER A 9 -16.59 -55.41 -17.82
N ARG A 10 -16.63 -55.56 -16.49
CA ARG A 10 -16.70 -54.45 -15.53
C ARG A 10 -15.33 -53.80 -15.48
N ILE A 11 -15.23 -52.59 -15.98
CA ILE A 11 -14.10 -51.69 -15.71
C ILE A 11 -14.38 -51.04 -14.36
N ALA A 12 -13.59 -51.42 -13.36
CA ALA A 12 -13.55 -50.72 -12.07
C ALA A 12 -12.94 -49.33 -12.28
N GLY A 13 -13.77 -48.30 -12.22
CA GLY A 13 -13.30 -46.91 -12.15
C GLY A 13 -12.66 -46.65 -10.80
N SER A 14 -11.38 -46.35 -10.79
CA SER A 14 -10.69 -45.82 -9.63
C SER A 14 -11.35 -44.50 -9.24
N PRO A 15 -11.50 -44.17 -7.94
CA PRO A 15 -12.02 -42.89 -7.52
C PRO A 15 -11.01 -41.80 -7.93
N GLN A 16 -11.44 -40.89 -8.80
CA GLN A 16 -10.73 -39.66 -9.07
C GLN A 16 -10.76 -38.81 -7.78
N GLU A 17 -9.60 -38.60 -7.20
CA GLU A 17 -9.41 -37.59 -6.19
C GLU A 17 -9.89 -36.25 -6.76
N PRO A 18 -10.59 -35.40 -5.95
CA PRO A 18 -11.00 -34.11 -6.41
C PRO A 18 -9.74 -33.25 -6.62
N GLN A 19 -9.44 -32.93 -7.87
CA GLN A 19 -8.49 -31.89 -8.21
C GLN A 19 -9.04 -30.58 -7.66
N VAL A 20 -8.51 -30.14 -6.55
CA VAL A 20 -8.70 -28.77 -6.05
C VAL A 20 -7.96 -27.86 -7.02
N SER A 21 -8.67 -27.41 -8.04
CA SER A 21 -8.27 -26.29 -8.88
C SER A 21 -8.39 -25.01 -8.03
N GLY A 22 -7.44 -24.81 -7.13
CA GLY A 22 -7.25 -23.53 -6.45
C GLY A 22 -6.63 -22.56 -7.44
N GLU A 23 -7.40 -21.58 -7.91
CA GLU A 23 -6.80 -20.39 -8.51
C GLU A 23 -5.70 -19.87 -7.58
N PRO A 24 -4.56 -19.43 -8.12
CA PRO A 24 -3.51 -18.86 -7.29
C PRO A 24 -4.09 -17.67 -6.52
N SER A 25 -4.14 -17.79 -5.19
CA SER A 25 -4.62 -16.74 -4.31
C SER A 25 -3.75 -15.49 -4.52
N ASP A 26 -4.39 -14.40 -4.90
CA ASP A 26 -3.72 -13.09 -5.06
C ASP A 26 -3.60 -12.39 -3.69
N THR A 27 -2.66 -12.89 -2.90
CA THR A 27 -2.39 -12.38 -1.54
C THR A 27 -2.05 -10.89 -1.53
N LEU A 28 -1.50 -10.34 -2.60
CA LEU A 28 -1.24 -8.91 -2.71
C LEU A 28 -2.55 -8.13 -2.79
N SER A 29 -3.51 -8.60 -3.58
CA SER A 29 -4.85 -8.00 -3.64
C SER A 29 -5.55 -8.05 -2.30
N ASP A 30 -5.50 -9.18 -1.57
CA ASP A 30 -6.09 -9.30 -0.23
C ASP A 30 -5.55 -8.21 0.74
N VAL A 31 -4.23 -7.96 0.67
CA VAL A 31 -3.61 -6.92 1.51
C VAL A 31 -4.00 -5.52 1.06
N LEU A 32 -4.00 -5.25 -0.23
CA LEU A 32 -4.38 -3.94 -0.77
C LEU A 32 -5.84 -3.60 -0.50
N GLU A 33 -6.75 -4.59 -0.49
CA GLU A 33 -8.14 -4.41 -0.10
C GLU A 33 -8.30 -4.11 1.40
N ALA A 34 -7.48 -4.75 2.25
CA ALA A 34 -7.51 -4.51 3.69
C ALA A 34 -6.87 -3.18 4.11
N VAL A 35 -5.96 -2.66 3.28
CA VAL A 35 -5.29 -1.37 3.47
C VAL A 35 -6.04 -0.31 2.66
N LYS A 36 -7.04 0.31 3.29
CA LYS A 36 -7.86 1.32 2.61
C LYS A 36 -7.05 2.57 2.30
N LEU A 37 -7.08 2.99 1.04
CA LEU A 37 -6.65 4.32 0.66
C LEU A 37 -7.74 5.34 1.01
N THR A 38 -7.38 6.40 1.72
CA THR A 38 -8.32 7.36 2.33
C THR A 38 -8.31 8.73 1.69
N GLY A 39 -7.40 8.96 0.76
CA GLY A 39 -7.27 10.21 0.02
C GLY A 39 -6.02 10.24 -0.84
N ALA A 40 -5.98 11.19 -1.77
CA ALA A 40 -4.82 11.45 -2.59
C ALA A 40 -4.67 12.94 -2.86
N LEU A 41 -3.43 13.39 -2.97
CA LEU A 41 -3.07 14.72 -3.45
C LEU A 41 -2.06 14.54 -4.59
N PHE A 42 -2.29 15.22 -5.70
CA PHE A 42 -1.41 15.23 -6.87
C PHE A 42 -1.10 16.63 -7.31
N PHE A 43 0.11 16.85 -7.79
CA PHE A 43 0.51 18.05 -8.48
C PHE A 43 1.75 17.79 -9.34
N LEU A 44 2.01 18.68 -10.27
CA LEU A 44 3.19 18.69 -11.12
C LEU A 44 4.20 19.70 -10.60
N VAL A 45 5.46 19.33 -10.62
CA VAL A 45 6.59 20.25 -10.40
C VAL A 45 7.31 20.39 -11.73
N ASP A 46 7.49 21.65 -12.16
CA ASP A 46 8.31 22.05 -13.31
C ASP A 46 9.41 22.95 -12.77
N ALA A 47 10.59 22.40 -12.59
CA ALA A 47 11.68 23.11 -11.92
C ALA A 47 12.90 23.30 -12.81
N ARG A 48 13.65 24.38 -12.55
CA ARG A 48 14.94 24.69 -13.19
C ARG A 48 16.04 24.86 -12.15
N THR A 49 17.25 24.47 -12.52
CA THR A 49 18.42 24.58 -11.61
C THR A 49 18.73 26.03 -11.25
N PRO A 50 19.21 26.29 -10.01
CA PRO A 50 19.15 25.41 -8.85
C PRO A 50 17.74 25.37 -8.24
N TRP A 51 17.33 24.21 -7.75
CA TRP A 51 16.06 24.06 -7.06
C TRP A 51 16.17 23.02 -5.94
N VAL A 52 15.31 23.12 -4.93
CA VAL A 52 15.13 22.15 -3.86
C VAL A 52 13.71 22.24 -3.33
N ALA A 53 13.09 21.07 -3.11
CA ALA A 53 11.75 20.94 -2.52
C ALA A 53 11.83 19.96 -1.34
N GLU A 54 11.35 20.37 -0.19
CA GLU A 54 11.35 19.60 1.05
C GLU A 54 9.94 19.05 1.35
N ALA A 55 9.87 17.79 1.72
CA ALA A 55 8.65 17.15 2.22
C ALA A 55 8.83 16.83 3.71
N PRO A 56 8.00 17.43 4.59
CA PRO A 56 7.96 17.11 6.02
C PRO A 56 7.61 15.64 6.26
N ALA A 57 7.88 15.14 7.46
CA ALA A 57 7.47 13.80 7.85
C ALA A 57 5.94 13.64 7.77
N SER A 58 5.49 12.43 7.43
CA SER A 58 4.06 12.08 7.31
C SER A 58 3.26 12.42 8.58
N ALA A 59 3.88 12.33 9.75
CA ALA A 59 3.23 12.68 11.02
C ALA A 59 2.81 14.15 11.08
N ASP A 60 3.61 15.07 10.48
CA ASP A 60 3.32 16.49 10.42
C ASP A 60 2.47 16.83 9.20
N LEU A 61 2.68 16.12 8.10
CA LEU A 61 2.07 16.41 6.82
C LEU A 61 0.62 15.87 6.71
N ALA A 62 0.35 14.67 7.19
CA ALA A 62 -0.96 14.03 7.07
C ALA A 62 -2.12 14.87 7.62
N PRO A 63 -2.03 15.49 8.81
CA PRO A 63 -3.10 16.35 9.33
C PRO A 63 -3.42 17.55 8.44
N VAL A 64 -2.43 17.98 7.64
CA VAL A 64 -2.53 19.16 6.78
C VAL A 64 -3.14 18.84 5.43
N ILE A 65 -2.66 17.77 4.77
CA ILE A 65 -3.06 17.45 3.38
C ILE A 65 -4.17 16.40 3.28
N LEU A 66 -4.17 15.41 4.18
CA LEU A 66 -5.09 14.29 4.19
C LEU A 66 -5.54 13.99 5.64
N PRO A 67 -6.34 14.85 6.27
CA PRO A 67 -6.63 14.79 7.71
C PRO A 67 -7.35 13.51 8.16
N ARG A 68 -7.82 12.68 7.23
CA ARG A 68 -8.45 11.37 7.52
C ARG A 68 -7.49 10.20 7.39
N ALA A 69 -6.30 10.43 6.87
CA ALA A 69 -5.29 9.39 6.72
C ALA A 69 -4.54 9.17 8.03
N GLN A 70 -4.31 7.92 8.37
CA GLN A 70 -3.44 7.57 9.50
C GLN A 70 -1.96 7.68 9.12
N HIS A 71 -1.68 7.52 7.84
CA HIS A 71 -0.34 7.55 7.27
C HIS A 71 -0.39 8.11 5.84
N VAL A 72 0.69 8.75 5.43
CA VAL A 72 0.86 9.26 4.06
C VAL A 72 2.10 8.62 3.44
N VAL A 73 1.88 7.96 2.32
CA VAL A 73 2.92 7.48 1.42
C VAL A 73 3.14 8.53 0.34
N SER A 74 4.38 8.99 0.18
CA SER A 74 4.74 9.92 -0.90
C SER A 74 5.31 9.15 -2.08
N TYR A 75 5.00 9.59 -3.31
CA TYR A 75 5.65 9.08 -4.51
C TYR A 75 5.90 10.20 -5.51
N HIS A 76 6.97 10.05 -6.28
CA HIS A 76 7.39 11.01 -7.30
C HIS A 76 7.79 10.26 -8.55
N VAL A 77 7.19 10.63 -9.69
CA VAL A 77 7.56 10.09 -10.99
C VAL A 77 8.38 11.14 -11.73
N VAL A 78 9.61 10.82 -12.05
CA VAL A 78 10.46 11.69 -12.87
C VAL A 78 10.05 11.51 -14.33
N SER A 79 9.36 12.50 -14.91
CA SER A 79 8.94 12.44 -16.30
C SER A 79 9.96 13.05 -17.27
N GLN A 80 10.81 13.95 -16.77
CA GLN A 80 11.89 14.58 -17.53
C GLN A 80 13.02 15.04 -16.61
N GLY A 81 14.28 14.95 -17.08
CA GLY A 81 15.47 15.44 -16.35
C GLY A 81 15.96 14.48 -15.28
N GLU A 82 16.75 15.01 -14.35
CA GLU A 82 17.37 14.25 -13.26
C GLU A 82 17.37 15.08 -11.96
N CYS A 83 17.39 14.40 -10.83
CA CYS A 83 17.49 15.02 -9.50
C CYS A 83 18.06 14.04 -8.46
N TRP A 84 18.20 14.54 -7.25
CA TRP A 84 18.65 13.79 -6.09
C TRP A 84 17.56 13.75 -5.03
N CYS A 85 17.36 12.57 -4.43
CA CYS A 85 16.59 12.43 -3.20
C CYS A 85 17.54 12.30 -2.02
N GLU A 86 17.35 13.11 -0.98
CA GLU A 86 18.06 13.01 0.29
C GLU A 86 17.07 12.84 1.43
N SER A 87 17.36 11.92 2.35
CA SER A 87 16.59 11.72 3.58
C SER A 87 17.53 11.46 4.74
N PRO A 88 17.27 11.98 5.94
CA PRO A 88 18.13 11.78 7.10
C PRO A 88 18.45 10.31 7.36
N GLY A 89 19.71 10.00 7.56
CA GLY A 89 20.18 8.64 7.82
C GLY A 89 20.26 7.71 6.61
N HIS A 90 20.03 8.22 5.38
CA HIS A 90 20.11 7.44 4.15
C HIS A 90 21.12 8.07 3.18
N ALA A 91 21.70 7.23 2.33
CA ALA A 91 22.55 7.72 1.22
C ALA A 91 21.70 8.51 0.22
N SER A 92 22.29 9.54 -0.38
CA SER A 92 21.65 10.31 -1.46
C SER A 92 21.36 9.39 -2.65
N LEU A 93 20.14 9.46 -3.19
CA LEU A 93 19.65 8.59 -4.25
C LEU A 93 19.47 9.39 -5.53
N PRO A 94 20.21 9.10 -6.61
CA PRO A 94 20.02 9.73 -7.90
C PRO A 94 18.76 9.21 -8.59
N LEU A 95 18.00 10.12 -9.18
CA LEU A 95 16.75 9.86 -9.92
C LEU A 95 16.85 10.48 -11.30
N GLU A 96 16.41 9.76 -12.32
CA GLU A 96 16.37 10.21 -13.71
C GLU A 96 15.04 9.89 -14.36
N ALA A 97 14.79 10.46 -15.54
CA ALA A 97 13.52 10.24 -16.25
C ALA A 97 13.19 8.74 -16.40
N GLY A 98 11.96 8.36 -16.05
CA GLY A 98 11.48 6.99 -15.98
C GLY A 98 11.61 6.34 -14.59
N ASP A 99 12.26 7.01 -13.63
CA ASP A 99 12.29 6.51 -12.24
C ASP A 99 11.05 6.95 -11.47
N VAL A 100 10.62 6.08 -10.58
CA VAL A 100 9.61 6.36 -9.56
C VAL A 100 10.26 6.22 -8.18
N LEU A 101 10.24 7.29 -7.42
CA LEU A 101 10.58 7.26 -5.99
C LEU A 101 9.31 7.05 -5.18
N VAL A 102 9.34 6.12 -4.22
CA VAL A 102 8.32 5.98 -3.18
C VAL A 102 8.96 6.11 -1.81
N VAL A 103 8.31 6.85 -0.91
CA VAL A 103 8.71 7.01 0.50
C VAL A 103 7.60 6.41 1.38
N PRO A 104 7.63 5.08 1.57
CA PRO A 104 6.50 4.36 2.15
C PRO A 104 6.34 4.58 3.66
N HIS A 105 7.41 4.89 4.38
CA HIS A 105 7.39 5.05 5.84
C HIS A 105 7.10 6.48 6.30
N GLY A 106 6.99 7.44 5.35
CA GLY A 106 6.65 8.81 5.66
C GLY A 106 7.71 9.59 6.44
N GLN A 107 8.99 9.20 6.35
CA GLN A 107 10.08 10.03 6.86
C GLN A 107 10.21 11.31 6.03
N ALA A 108 10.79 12.35 6.62
CA ALA A 108 11.11 13.57 5.90
C ALA A 108 12.18 13.32 4.83
N TYR A 109 12.07 13.99 3.71
CA TYR A 109 13.02 13.92 2.60
C TYR A 109 13.01 15.22 1.80
N GLN A 110 13.98 15.39 0.93
CA GLN A 110 14.01 16.45 -0.05
C GLN A 110 14.34 15.90 -1.45
N LEU A 111 13.87 16.62 -2.46
CA LEU A 111 14.27 16.47 -3.85
C LEU A 111 15.02 17.73 -4.27
N ALA A 112 16.14 17.60 -4.96
CA ALA A 112 16.97 18.74 -5.31
C ALA A 112 17.74 18.52 -6.62
N SER A 113 18.09 19.60 -7.28
CA SER A 113 18.94 19.58 -8.48
C SER A 113 20.40 19.17 -8.19
N ALA A 114 20.85 19.29 -6.95
CA ALA A 114 22.16 18.81 -6.52
C ALA A 114 22.13 18.42 -5.03
N CYS A 115 23.02 17.50 -4.65
CA CYS A 115 23.17 17.11 -3.25
C CYS A 115 23.57 18.30 -2.36
N GLY A 116 23.04 18.31 -1.14
CA GLY A 116 23.39 19.30 -0.13
C GLY A 116 22.67 20.66 -0.24
N LEU A 117 21.83 20.86 -1.25
CA LEU A 117 20.97 22.05 -1.30
C LEU A 117 19.96 22.02 -0.15
N ARG A 118 19.55 23.21 0.34
CA ARG A 118 18.53 23.38 1.39
C ARG A 118 17.62 24.55 1.05
N THR A 119 16.34 24.46 1.36
CA THR A 119 15.38 25.54 1.09
C THR A 119 15.56 26.73 2.04
N GLY A 120 16.00 26.50 3.24
CA GLY A 120 15.94 27.51 4.30
C GLY A 120 14.51 27.75 4.85
N TRP A 121 13.51 26.99 4.40
CA TRP A 121 12.16 27.02 4.95
C TRP A 121 12.12 26.42 6.35
N SER A 122 11.29 26.99 7.20
CA SER A 122 10.90 26.34 8.45
C SER A 122 9.87 25.23 8.19
N LEU A 123 9.66 24.36 9.16
CA LEU A 123 8.57 23.37 9.08
C LEU A 123 7.21 24.05 8.86
N ASP A 124 6.96 25.18 9.52
CA ASP A 124 5.69 25.93 9.39
C ASP A 124 5.50 26.47 7.97
N ASP A 125 6.56 26.97 7.32
CA ASP A 125 6.52 27.42 5.92
C ASP A 125 6.17 26.27 4.98
N ALA A 126 6.82 25.12 5.14
CA ALA A 126 6.53 23.93 4.36
C ALA A 126 5.08 23.45 4.56
N LEU A 127 4.61 23.37 5.80
CA LEU A 127 3.23 22.98 6.09
C LEU A 127 2.20 24.00 5.58
N ALA A 128 2.52 25.29 5.59
CA ALA A 128 1.66 26.33 5.01
C ALA A 128 1.53 26.17 3.49
N TRP A 129 2.64 25.85 2.81
CA TRP A 129 2.65 25.57 1.37
C TRP A 129 1.81 24.33 1.03
N PHE A 130 2.00 23.22 1.74
CA PHE A 130 1.22 22.00 1.53
C PHE A 130 -0.28 22.21 1.84
N ARG A 131 -0.61 23.06 2.82
CA ARG A 131 -2.00 23.42 3.12
C ARG A 131 -2.63 24.20 1.97
N ALA A 132 -1.91 25.14 1.39
CA ALA A 132 -2.36 25.91 0.23
C ALA A 132 -2.58 25.00 -0.98
N MET A 133 -1.68 24.03 -1.22
CA MET A 133 -1.80 23.02 -2.26
C MET A 133 -3.05 22.14 -2.06
N ALA A 134 -3.23 21.58 -0.88
CA ALA A 134 -4.36 20.70 -0.56
C ALA A 134 -5.72 21.42 -0.61
N SER A 135 -5.72 22.75 -0.39
CA SER A 135 -6.92 23.60 -0.49
C SER A 135 -7.22 24.07 -1.92
N GLY A 136 -6.36 23.73 -2.90
CA GLY A 136 -6.49 24.20 -4.28
C GLY A 136 -6.15 25.67 -4.48
N ASN A 137 -5.44 26.30 -3.54
CA ASN A 137 -5.01 27.68 -3.62
C ASN A 137 -3.69 27.88 -4.40
N LEU A 138 -3.02 26.78 -4.77
CA LEU A 138 -1.86 26.79 -5.64
C LEU A 138 -2.21 26.13 -7.00
N PRO A 139 -1.52 26.52 -8.08
CA PRO A 139 -1.73 25.91 -9.38
C PRO A 139 -1.33 24.44 -9.35
N PHE A 140 -1.97 23.63 -10.17
CA PHE A 140 -1.64 22.21 -10.30
C PHE A 140 -0.21 22.00 -10.81
N VAL A 141 0.29 22.87 -11.67
CA VAL A 141 1.69 22.90 -12.09
C VAL A 141 2.41 23.97 -11.27
N VAL A 142 3.29 23.53 -10.40
CA VAL A 142 4.12 24.38 -9.58
C VAL A 142 5.44 24.62 -10.30
N THR A 143 5.79 25.87 -10.48
CA THR A 143 7.09 26.26 -11.05
C THR A 143 8.05 26.60 -9.92
N GLU A 144 9.18 25.92 -9.88
CA GLU A 144 10.18 26.04 -8.81
C GLU A 144 11.58 26.36 -9.38
N GLY A 145 12.44 26.90 -8.52
CA GLY A 145 13.87 27.03 -8.77
C GLY A 145 14.32 28.30 -9.49
N GLY A 146 15.51 28.19 -10.05
CA GLY A 146 16.23 29.30 -10.67
C GLY A 146 16.02 29.45 -12.19
N SER A 147 17.01 30.08 -12.84
CA SER A 147 17.02 30.32 -14.30
C SER A 147 18.05 29.46 -15.04
N GLY A 148 18.58 28.42 -14.40
CA GLY A 148 19.55 27.53 -15.01
C GLY A 148 19.01 26.74 -16.22
N PRO A 149 19.90 26.16 -17.04
CA PRO A 149 19.51 25.48 -18.26
C PRO A 149 18.82 24.14 -18.05
N GLU A 150 19.13 23.44 -16.97
CA GLU A 150 18.61 22.12 -16.69
C GLU A 150 17.18 22.20 -16.15
N ARG A 151 16.30 21.42 -16.71
CA ARG A 151 14.89 21.35 -16.37
C ARG A 151 14.52 19.97 -15.92
N ILE A 152 13.71 19.89 -14.88
CA ILE A 152 13.08 18.66 -14.43
C ILE A 152 11.57 18.81 -14.40
N GLN A 153 10.88 17.71 -14.70
CA GLN A 153 9.44 17.58 -14.49
C GLN A 153 9.15 16.37 -13.64
N LEU A 154 8.40 16.58 -12.56
CA LEU A 154 7.97 15.57 -11.61
C LEU A 154 6.45 15.54 -11.50
N VAL A 155 5.88 14.35 -11.47
CA VAL A 155 4.52 14.14 -10.96
C VAL A 155 4.65 13.73 -9.49
N CYS A 156 4.18 14.59 -8.60
CA CYS A 156 4.22 14.37 -7.16
C CYS A 156 2.87 13.89 -6.67
N GLY A 157 2.86 12.82 -5.89
CA GLY A 157 1.65 12.25 -5.31
C GLY A 157 1.83 11.90 -3.84
N PHE A 158 0.74 12.10 -3.10
CA PHE A 158 0.62 11.75 -1.68
C PHE A 158 -0.62 10.90 -1.51
N LEU A 159 -0.45 9.69 -0.99
CA LEU A 159 -1.51 8.72 -0.74
C LEU A 159 -1.75 8.58 0.75
N GLY A 160 -2.95 8.90 1.18
CA GLY A 160 -3.39 8.57 2.52
C GLY A 160 -3.79 7.11 2.63
N CYS A 161 -3.32 6.42 3.64
CA CYS A 161 -3.70 5.04 3.87
C CYS A 161 -3.83 4.71 5.37
N ASP A 162 -4.49 3.57 5.65
CA ASP A 162 -4.50 2.97 6.98
C ASP A 162 -3.22 2.18 7.17
N ALA A 163 -2.39 2.59 8.14
CA ALA A 163 -1.15 1.91 8.48
C ALA A 163 -1.30 1.00 9.71
N LEU A 164 -2.31 1.23 10.52
CA LEU A 164 -2.55 0.56 11.79
C LEU A 164 -3.76 -0.37 11.73
N PRO A 165 -3.72 -1.47 12.47
CA PRO A 165 -2.65 -1.89 13.37
C PRO A 165 -1.51 -2.64 12.68
N PHE A 166 -1.68 -3.06 11.43
CA PHE A 166 -0.67 -3.84 10.72
C PHE A 166 -0.84 -3.74 9.20
N ASN A 167 0.19 -3.25 8.52
CA ASN A 167 0.26 -3.23 7.05
C ASN A 167 1.50 -3.98 6.60
N PRO A 168 1.37 -5.25 6.15
CA PRO A 168 2.52 -6.07 5.79
C PRO A 168 3.30 -5.53 4.58
N VAL A 169 2.65 -4.83 3.66
CA VAL A 169 3.34 -4.20 2.52
C VAL A 169 4.23 -3.06 3.01
N LEU A 170 3.64 -2.08 3.72
CA LEU A 170 4.41 -0.93 4.18
C LEU A 170 5.57 -1.31 5.09
N THR A 171 5.37 -2.27 6.01
CA THR A 171 6.40 -2.66 6.99
C THR A 171 7.64 -3.31 6.36
N THR A 172 7.56 -3.75 5.11
CA THR A 172 8.63 -4.49 4.44
C THR A 172 9.26 -3.75 3.28
N LEU A 173 8.69 -2.61 2.87
CA LEU A 173 9.29 -1.78 1.85
C LEU A 173 10.53 -1.04 2.40
N PRO A 174 11.55 -0.77 1.56
CA PRO A 174 12.68 0.04 1.98
C PRO A 174 12.25 1.48 2.27
N ALA A 175 13.04 2.18 3.09
CA ALA A 175 12.74 3.57 3.46
C ALA A 175 12.61 4.49 2.23
N LEU A 176 13.52 4.33 1.28
CA LEU A 176 13.46 4.97 -0.04
C LEU A 176 13.41 3.87 -1.10
N MET A 177 12.32 3.78 -1.82
CA MET A 177 12.11 2.79 -2.86
C MET A 177 12.21 3.46 -4.23
N LYS A 178 13.30 3.18 -4.94
CA LYS A 178 13.47 3.58 -6.35
C LYS A 178 13.04 2.42 -7.24
N VAL A 179 12.11 2.68 -8.14
CA VAL A 179 11.63 1.71 -9.13
C VAL A 179 11.81 2.29 -10.51
N ARG A 180 12.54 1.59 -11.35
CA ARG A 180 12.53 1.90 -12.77
C ARG A 180 11.43 1.11 -13.44
N VAL A 181 10.51 1.83 -14.05
CA VAL A 181 9.36 1.20 -14.72
C VAL A 181 9.69 0.99 -16.18
N HIS A 182 9.55 -0.25 -16.65
CA HIS A 182 9.90 -0.66 -18.02
C HIS A 182 8.67 -1.17 -18.79
N ASP A 183 8.77 -1.13 -20.12
CA ASP A 183 7.85 -1.78 -21.05
C ASP A 183 6.35 -1.43 -20.85
N ASP A 184 5.49 -2.42 -20.83
CA ASP A 184 4.05 -2.25 -20.69
C ASP A 184 3.64 -1.58 -19.37
N SER A 185 4.39 -1.78 -18.28
CA SER A 185 4.15 -1.08 -17.01
C SER A 185 4.43 0.41 -17.12
N ALA A 186 5.47 0.80 -17.88
CA ALA A 186 5.76 2.21 -18.14
C ALA A 186 4.64 2.87 -18.95
N ASN A 187 4.12 2.18 -19.97
CA ASN A 187 3.00 2.68 -20.78
C ASN A 187 1.72 2.83 -19.94
N ARG A 188 1.40 1.86 -19.08
CA ARG A 188 0.25 1.95 -18.17
C ARG A 188 0.40 3.08 -17.16
N LEU A 189 1.57 3.21 -16.54
CA LEU A 189 1.85 4.27 -15.58
C LEU A 189 1.73 5.64 -16.25
N LYS A 190 2.31 5.82 -17.44
CA LYS A 190 2.21 7.04 -18.22
C LYS A 190 0.76 7.41 -18.50
N ALA A 191 -0.07 6.48 -18.97
CA ALA A 191 -1.49 6.71 -19.26
C ALA A 191 -2.28 7.13 -18.00
N LEU A 192 -1.99 6.52 -16.84
CA LEU A 192 -2.58 6.89 -15.56
C LEU A 192 -2.20 8.31 -15.14
N LEU A 193 -0.93 8.68 -15.29
CA LEU A 193 -0.45 10.02 -14.97
C LEU A 193 -1.02 11.09 -15.88
N GLU A 194 -1.09 10.84 -17.19
CA GLU A 194 -1.73 11.73 -18.16
C GLU A 194 -3.22 11.92 -17.81
N SER A 195 -3.92 10.86 -17.41
CA SER A 195 -5.30 10.92 -16.95
C SER A 195 -5.44 11.75 -15.67
N ALA A 196 -4.51 11.62 -14.72
CA ALA A 196 -4.51 12.41 -13.48
C ALA A 196 -4.31 13.91 -13.79
N VAL A 197 -3.37 14.24 -14.68
CA VAL A 197 -3.13 15.61 -15.13
C VAL A 197 -4.37 16.21 -15.80
N ALA A 198 -5.00 15.48 -16.73
CA ALA A 198 -6.20 15.93 -17.43
C ALA A 198 -7.38 16.15 -16.46
N GLU A 199 -7.53 15.27 -15.46
CA GLU A 199 -8.59 15.39 -14.47
C GLU A 199 -8.36 16.56 -13.50
N SER A 200 -7.11 16.79 -13.11
CA SER A 200 -6.75 17.90 -12.20
C SER A 200 -6.97 19.28 -12.84
N ASN A 201 -6.76 19.39 -14.14
CA ASN A 201 -6.98 20.64 -14.89
C ASN A 201 -8.46 20.92 -15.17
N GLY A 202 -9.34 19.94 -15.05
CA GLY A 202 -10.72 20.01 -15.54
C GLY A 202 -11.76 20.53 -14.56
N ALA A 203 -11.49 20.63 -13.26
CA ALA A 203 -12.45 21.03 -12.20
C ALA A 203 -13.85 20.38 -12.32
N ARG A 204 -13.91 19.11 -12.73
CA ARG A 204 -15.17 18.40 -13.02
C ARG A 204 -15.81 17.87 -11.72
N PRO A 205 -17.15 17.78 -11.64
CA PRO A 205 -17.80 17.07 -10.56
C PRO A 205 -17.28 15.63 -10.46
N GLY A 206 -16.82 15.21 -9.28
CA GLY A 206 -16.28 13.86 -9.07
C GLY A 206 -14.77 13.72 -9.27
N SER A 207 -14.05 14.74 -9.74
CA SER A 207 -12.59 14.71 -9.98
C SER A 207 -11.81 14.14 -8.80
N ARG A 208 -12.17 14.50 -7.57
CA ARG A 208 -11.51 13.96 -6.37
C ARG A 208 -11.61 12.43 -6.28
N SER A 209 -12.76 11.85 -6.63
CA SER A 209 -12.95 10.39 -6.63
C SER A 209 -12.15 9.72 -7.73
N VAL A 210 -12.09 10.35 -8.92
CA VAL A 210 -11.29 9.85 -10.05
C VAL A 210 -9.80 9.87 -9.68
N LEU A 211 -9.29 10.99 -9.17
CA LEU A 211 -7.89 11.12 -8.75
C LEU A 211 -7.50 10.10 -7.67
N LEU A 212 -8.39 9.82 -6.71
CA LEU A 212 -8.14 8.79 -5.72
C LEU A 212 -7.96 7.41 -6.37
N ARG A 213 -8.81 7.04 -7.35
CA ARG A 213 -8.72 5.76 -8.04
C ARG A 213 -7.48 5.66 -8.93
N ILE A 214 -7.12 6.75 -9.58
CA ILE A 214 -5.85 6.81 -10.33
C ILE A 214 -4.67 6.61 -9.38
N ALA A 215 -4.68 7.25 -8.20
CA ALA A 215 -3.64 7.08 -7.21
C ALA A 215 -3.48 5.63 -6.73
N GLU A 216 -4.60 4.94 -6.48
CA GLU A 216 -4.61 3.52 -6.14
C GLU A 216 -3.95 2.69 -7.26
N LEU A 217 -4.33 2.93 -8.51
CA LEU A 217 -3.78 2.21 -9.66
C LEU A 217 -2.29 2.50 -9.86
N VAL A 218 -1.86 3.75 -9.73
CA VAL A 218 -0.43 4.12 -9.78
C VAL A 218 0.35 3.37 -8.71
N PHE A 219 -0.13 3.33 -7.47
CA PHE A 219 0.54 2.62 -6.38
C PHE A 219 0.64 1.11 -6.64
N VAL A 220 -0.42 0.48 -7.14
CA VAL A 220 -0.42 -0.94 -7.53
C VAL A 220 0.59 -1.22 -8.64
N GLU A 221 0.64 -0.40 -9.70
CA GLU A 221 1.60 -0.59 -10.80
C GLU A 221 3.05 -0.41 -10.34
N VAL A 222 3.31 0.53 -9.44
CA VAL A 222 4.65 0.71 -8.86
C VAL A 222 5.05 -0.49 -8.00
N LEU A 223 4.15 -1.02 -7.16
CA LEU A 223 4.41 -2.24 -6.39
C LEU A 223 4.66 -3.45 -7.28
N ARG A 224 3.89 -3.63 -8.36
CA ARG A 224 4.09 -4.70 -9.34
C ARG A 224 5.46 -4.58 -10.02
N SER A 225 5.84 -3.37 -10.44
CA SER A 225 7.15 -3.11 -11.04
C SER A 225 8.28 -3.38 -10.04
N TYR A 226 8.12 -2.99 -8.78
CA TYR A 226 9.08 -3.33 -7.74
C TYR A 226 9.20 -4.84 -7.53
N LEU A 227 8.07 -5.56 -7.53
CA LEU A 227 8.06 -7.02 -7.44
C LEU A 227 8.83 -7.69 -8.59
N THR A 228 8.77 -7.15 -9.81
CA THR A 228 9.49 -7.72 -10.96
C THR A 228 10.97 -7.39 -10.97
N THR A 229 11.38 -6.26 -10.39
CA THR A 229 12.76 -5.75 -10.43
C THR A 229 13.55 -6.02 -9.15
N ALA A 230 12.87 -6.23 -8.01
CA ALA A 230 13.54 -6.58 -6.76
C ALA A 230 14.27 -7.92 -6.90
N SER A 231 15.55 -7.96 -6.46
CA SER A 231 16.35 -9.18 -6.47
C SER A 231 15.61 -10.31 -5.75
N GLU A 232 15.75 -11.53 -6.27
CA GLU A 232 15.15 -12.74 -5.69
C GLU A 232 15.57 -12.98 -4.24
N ASP A 233 16.71 -12.44 -3.84
CA ASP A 233 17.31 -12.56 -2.50
C ASP A 233 16.77 -11.54 -1.47
N GLY A 234 15.80 -10.72 -1.82
CA GLY A 234 15.25 -9.74 -0.90
C GLY A 234 14.50 -10.39 0.26
N ALA A 235 15.11 -10.42 1.46
CA ALA A 235 14.49 -10.85 2.71
C ALA A 235 13.36 -9.87 3.12
N ASN A 236 12.25 -9.90 2.40
CA ASN A 236 11.07 -9.07 2.67
C ASN A 236 9.78 -9.82 2.33
N TRP A 237 8.65 -9.30 2.80
CA TRP A 237 7.34 -9.92 2.61
C TRP A 237 6.99 -10.13 1.13
N LEU A 238 7.35 -9.20 0.25
CA LEU A 238 7.13 -9.32 -1.19
C LEU A 238 7.97 -10.45 -1.80
N GLY A 239 9.22 -10.64 -1.34
CA GLY A 239 10.03 -11.82 -1.67
C GLY A 239 9.38 -13.11 -1.17
N GLY A 240 8.77 -13.06 0.01
CA GLY A 240 8.00 -14.18 0.58
C GLY A 240 6.82 -14.61 -0.27
N LEU A 241 6.16 -13.71 -1.01
CA LEU A 241 5.09 -14.09 -1.94
C LEU A 241 5.58 -14.97 -3.11
N ARG A 242 6.83 -14.77 -3.52
CA ARG A 242 7.44 -15.57 -4.60
C ARG A 242 8.01 -16.90 -4.11
N ASP A 243 8.35 -16.96 -2.82
CA ASP A 243 8.88 -18.19 -2.24
C ASP A 243 7.82 -19.29 -2.27
N PRO A 244 8.12 -20.49 -2.82
CA PRO A 244 7.11 -21.52 -3.03
C PRO A 244 6.50 -22.07 -1.72
N ILE A 245 7.19 -21.97 -0.59
CA ILE A 245 6.72 -22.43 0.71
C ILE A 245 6.00 -21.28 1.43
N VAL A 246 6.66 -20.13 1.56
CA VAL A 246 6.13 -18.97 2.27
C VAL A 246 4.93 -18.38 1.53
N GLY A 247 4.97 -18.31 0.20
CA GLY A 247 3.85 -17.84 -0.63
C GLY A 247 2.59 -18.70 -0.43
N ARG A 248 2.72 -20.05 -0.45
CA ARG A 248 1.59 -20.94 -0.13
C ARG A 248 1.07 -20.72 1.29
N ALA A 249 1.95 -20.58 2.27
CA ALA A 249 1.53 -20.33 3.64
C ALA A 249 0.81 -18.98 3.78
N LEU A 250 1.32 -17.90 3.19
CA LEU A 250 0.67 -16.59 3.14
C LEU A 250 -0.70 -16.69 2.49
N ALA A 251 -0.80 -17.32 1.32
CA ALA A 251 -2.05 -17.54 0.62
C ALA A 251 -3.11 -18.23 1.50
N ARG A 252 -2.73 -19.27 2.26
CA ARG A 252 -3.64 -19.97 3.19
C ARG A 252 -4.06 -19.06 4.36
N LEU A 253 -3.14 -18.31 4.94
CA LEU A 253 -3.44 -17.39 6.03
C LEU A 253 -4.36 -16.24 5.59
N HIS A 254 -4.22 -15.76 4.37
CA HIS A 254 -5.04 -14.68 3.81
C HIS A 254 -6.43 -15.15 3.38
N THR A 255 -6.54 -16.28 2.70
CA THR A 255 -7.85 -16.81 2.27
C THR A 255 -8.69 -17.36 3.41
N GLN A 256 -8.05 -17.87 4.48
CA GLN A 256 -8.75 -18.49 5.61
C GLN A 256 -8.27 -17.92 6.97
N PRO A 257 -8.34 -16.59 7.19
CA PRO A 257 -7.81 -15.99 8.42
C PRO A 257 -8.54 -16.44 9.68
N ALA A 258 -9.83 -16.78 9.58
CA ALA A 258 -10.62 -17.24 10.72
C ALA A 258 -10.35 -18.68 11.14
N ARG A 259 -9.76 -19.52 10.26
CA ARG A 259 -9.47 -20.91 10.56
C ARG A 259 -8.49 -21.04 11.75
N ALA A 260 -8.74 -21.97 12.65
CA ALA A 260 -7.88 -22.27 13.79
C ALA A 260 -6.57 -22.97 13.38
N TRP A 261 -5.74 -22.26 12.62
CA TRP A 261 -4.47 -22.77 12.12
C TRP A 261 -3.52 -23.15 13.24
N THR A 262 -2.89 -24.31 13.08
CA THR A 262 -1.70 -24.71 13.83
C THR A 262 -0.47 -24.67 12.91
N LEU A 263 0.73 -24.51 13.51
CA LEU A 263 1.96 -24.52 12.71
C LEU A 263 2.18 -25.84 11.95
N PRO A 264 1.87 -27.03 12.50
CA PRO A 264 1.95 -28.31 11.77
C PRO A 264 1.02 -28.34 10.54
N GLU A 265 -0.23 -27.92 10.68
CA GLU A 265 -1.21 -27.90 9.58
C GLU A 265 -0.78 -26.92 8.49
N LEU A 266 -0.36 -25.71 8.87
CA LEU A 266 0.12 -24.71 7.91
C LEU A 266 1.36 -25.21 7.15
N ALA A 267 2.29 -25.89 7.86
CA ALA A 267 3.47 -26.46 7.22
C ALA A 267 3.12 -27.57 6.23
N HIS A 268 2.17 -28.43 6.61
CA HIS A 268 1.64 -29.47 5.71
C HIS A 268 1.02 -28.85 4.44
N GLU A 269 0.14 -27.86 4.59
CA GLU A 269 -0.50 -27.14 3.47
C GLU A 269 0.52 -26.40 2.59
N ALA A 270 1.61 -25.92 3.19
CA ALA A 270 2.72 -25.27 2.48
C ALA A 270 3.69 -26.28 1.81
N GLY A 271 3.52 -27.59 2.05
CA GLY A 271 4.41 -28.63 1.52
C GLY A 271 5.81 -28.61 2.14
N ALA A 272 5.91 -28.34 3.44
CA ALA A 272 7.18 -28.23 4.16
C ALA A 272 7.11 -28.83 5.56
N SER A 273 8.29 -29.06 6.17
CA SER A 273 8.35 -29.36 7.60
C SER A 273 8.12 -28.10 8.45
N ARG A 274 7.72 -28.29 9.72
CA ARG A 274 7.50 -27.19 10.66
C ARG A 274 8.71 -26.26 10.82
N SER A 275 9.91 -26.84 10.91
CA SER A 275 11.16 -26.09 11.05
C SER A 275 11.49 -25.29 9.80
N VAL A 276 11.38 -25.89 8.62
CA VAL A 276 11.61 -25.24 7.35
C VAL A 276 10.63 -24.06 7.13
N LEU A 277 9.34 -24.29 7.39
CA LEU A 277 8.36 -23.22 7.27
C LEU A 277 8.68 -22.09 8.28
N ALA A 278 8.94 -22.38 9.55
CA ALA A 278 9.18 -21.37 10.56
C ALA A 278 10.41 -20.51 10.23
N GLU A 279 11.50 -21.14 9.81
CA GLU A 279 12.74 -20.46 9.44
C GLU A 279 12.56 -19.57 8.21
N ARG A 280 12.04 -20.12 7.10
CA ARG A 280 11.84 -19.36 5.86
C ARG A 280 10.82 -18.23 6.04
N PHE A 281 9.73 -18.50 6.76
CA PHE A 281 8.72 -17.49 7.01
C PHE A 281 9.28 -16.34 7.87
N ALA A 282 10.07 -16.65 8.92
CA ALA A 282 10.74 -15.63 9.71
C ALA A 282 11.77 -14.84 8.89
N TYR A 283 12.49 -15.49 7.98
CA TYR A 283 13.46 -14.84 7.09
C TYR A 283 12.77 -13.81 6.19
N PHE A 284 11.70 -14.20 5.47
CA PHE A 284 11.04 -13.30 4.52
C PHE A 284 10.09 -12.30 5.19
N VAL A 285 9.34 -12.73 6.21
CA VAL A 285 8.25 -11.95 6.83
C VAL A 285 8.70 -11.21 8.08
N GLY A 286 9.87 -11.56 8.62
CA GLY A 286 10.40 -10.99 9.86
C GLY A 286 9.71 -11.46 11.15
N HIS A 287 8.70 -12.37 11.04
CA HIS A 287 7.91 -12.85 12.17
C HIS A 287 7.52 -14.32 12.01
N PRO A 288 7.29 -15.05 13.13
CA PRO A 288 6.72 -16.40 13.04
C PRO A 288 5.30 -16.40 12.42
N PRO A 289 4.90 -17.46 11.70
CA PRO A 289 3.61 -17.54 11.01
C PRO A 289 2.39 -17.23 11.88
N MET A 290 2.34 -17.76 13.11
CA MET A 290 1.19 -17.57 13.99
C MET A 290 1.11 -16.13 14.56
N LEU A 291 2.25 -15.45 14.72
CA LEU A 291 2.27 -14.04 15.09
C LEU A 291 1.80 -13.17 13.92
N TYR A 292 2.22 -13.51 12.72
CA TYR A 292 1.72 -12.85 11.48
C TYR A 292 0.20 -12.99 11.39
N LEU A 293 -0.35 -14.20 11.49
CA LEU A 293 -1.79 -14.44 11.47
C LEU A 293 -2.53 -13.59 12.52
N THR A 294 -1.98 -13.54 13.75
CA THR A 294 -2.58 -12.72 14.83
C THR A 294 -2.65 -11.24 14.41
N ARG A 295 -1.57 -10.69 13.86
CA ARG A 295 -1.52 -9.30 13.40
C ARG A 295 -2.48 -9.06 12.23
N TRP A 296 -2.52 -9.99 11.28
CA TRP A 296 -3.43 -9.93 10.14
C TRP A 296 -4.90 -9.94 10.57
N ARG A 297 -5.28 -10.82 11.48
CA ARG A 297 -6.61 -10.82 12.09
C ARG A 297 -6.96 -9.48 12.75
N MET A 298 -6.00 -8.84 13.42
CA MET A 298 -6.22 -7.53 14.03
C MET A 298 -6.40 -6.43 12.97
N GLN A 299 -5.70 -6.50 11.85
CA GLN A 299 -5.89 -5.58 10.72
C GLN A 299 -7.29 -5.72 10.11
N LEU A 300 -7.72 -6.94 9.83
CA LEU A 300 -9.07 -7.21 9.32
C LEU A 300 -10.15 -6.74 10.32
N ALA A 301 -9.95 -7.00 11.61
CA ALA A 301 -10.87 -6.55 12.65
C ALA A 301 -10.94 -5.01 12.72
N ALA A 302 -9.78 -4.33 12.68
CA ALA A 302 -9.71 -2.87 12.70
C ALA A 302 -10.45 -2.24 11.52
N SER A 303 -10.27 -2.78 10.32
CA SER A 303 -10.97 -2.36 9.11
C SER A 303 -12.49 -2.56 9.21
N ARG A 304 -12.95 -3.72 9.72
CA ARG A 304 -14.38 -4.00 9.93
C ARG A 304 -15.00 -3.12 11.02
N LEU A 305 -14.28 -2.87 12.11
CA LEU A 305 -14.73 -1.97 13.18
C LEU A 305 -14.87 -0.53 12.69
N ALA A 306 -13.99 -0.08 11.80
CA ALA A 306 -14.05 1.25 11.18
C ALA A 306 -15.20 1.38 10.18
N ALA A 307 -15.48 0.32 9.41
CA ALA A 307 -16.47 0.35 8.32
C ALA A 307 -17.92 0.28 8.81
N GLY A 308 -18.21 -0.23 10.03
CA GLY A 308 -19.57 -0.60 10.29
C GLY A 308 -20.08 -0.64 11.72
N ALA A 309 -21.37 -1.02 11.81
CA ALA A 309 -22.14 -1.14 13.03
C ALA A 309 -22.13 -2.57 13.62
N ALA A 310 -21.38 -3.51 13.02
CA ALA A 310 -21.33 -4.90 13.49
C ALA A 310 -20.90 -4.96 14.96
N PRO A 311 -21.55 -5.77 15.83
CA PRO A 311 -21.16 -5.91 17.23
C PRO A 311 -19.71 -6.44 17.33
N VAL A 312 -19.03 -6.12 18.43
CA VAL A 312 -17.64 -6.53 18.65
C VAL A 312 -17.53 -8.05 18.64
N SER A 313 -18.51 -8.76 19.20
CA SER A 313 -18.59 -10.22 19.21
C SER A 313 -18.65 -10.82 17.79
N ALA A 314 -19.40 -10.23 16.87
CA ALA A 314 -19.46 -10.68 15.49
C ALA A 314 -18.10 -10.48 14.78
N VAL A 315 -17.48 -9.30 14.96
CA VAL A 315 -16.13 -9.05 14.42
C VAL A 315 -15.11 -10.04 14.97
N ALA A 316 -15.18 -10.37 16.29
CA ALA A 316 -14.30 -11.35 16.90
C ALA A 316 -14.44 -12.74 16.26
N SER A 317 -15.68 -13.21 16.09
CA SER A 317 -15.96 -14.49 15.41
C SER A 317 -15.48 -14.50 13.97
N ASP A 318 -15.75 -13.43 13.20
CA ASP A 318 -15.36 -13.29 11.80
C ASP A 318 -13.84 -13.35 11.56
N VAL A 319 -13.04 -12.98 12.56
CA VAL A 319 -11.58 -13.05 12.50
C VAL A 319 -10.99 -14.24 13.24
N GLY A 320 -11.84 -15.22 13.64
CA GLY A 320 -11.45 -16.51 14.19
C GLY A 320 -11.12 -16.50 15.67
N TYR A 321 -11.82 -15.70 16.49
CA TYR A 321 -11.78 -15.75 17.94
C TYR A 321 -13.06 -16.38 18.51
N GLU A 322 -12.92 -17.40 19.32
CA GLU A 322 -14.04 -18.10 19.95
C GLU A 322 -14.72 -17.26 21.06
N SER A 323 -14.00 -16.30 21.64
CA SER A 323 -14.58 -15.43 22.67
C SER A 323 -14.22 -13.96 22.45
N GLU A 324 -15.21 -13.08 22.66
CA GLU A 324 -15.04 -11.63 22.61
C GLU A 324 -13.96 -11.16 23.61
N ALA A 325 -13.90 -11.76 24.78
CA ALA A 325 -12.92 -11.38 25.80
C ALA A 325 -11.47 -11.68 25.36
N ALA A 326 -11.23 -12.82 24.72
CA ALA A 326 -9.91 -13.15 24.17
C ALA A 326 -9.54 -12.20 23.02
N PHE A 327 -10.49 -11.91 22.13
CA PHE A 327 -10.33 -10.93 21.06
C PHE A 327 -9.99 -9.54 21.61
N CYS A 328 -10.76 -9.02 22.57
CA CYS A 328 -10.52 -7.69 23.15
C CYS A 328 -9.12 -7.56 23.78
N ARG A 329 -8.64 -8.60 24.47
CA ARG A 329 -7.27 -8.62 25.01
C ARG A 329 -6.22 -8.59 23.89
N ALA A 330 -6.38 -9.45 22.86
CA ALA A 330 -5.46 -9.50 21.73
C ALA A 330 -5.45 -8.17 20.95
N PHE A 331 -6.64 -7.62 20.66
CA PHE A 331 -6.78 -6.36 19.97
C PHE A 331 -6.11 -5.20 20.72
N LYS A 332 -6.38 -5.07 22.03
CA LYS A 332 -5.73 -4.05 22.87
C LYS A 332 -4.22 -4.24 22.95
N LYS A 333 -3.72 -5.47 22.99
CA LYS A 333 -2.28 -5.76 22.99
C LYS A 333 -1.60 -5.29 21.70
N VAL A 334 -2.26 -5.43 20.55
CA VAL A 334 -1.68 -5.06 19.24
C VAL A 334 -1.87 -3.58 18.94
N THR A 335 -3.04 -3.01 19.25
CA THR A 335 -3.42 -1.64 18.87
C THR A 335 -3.22 -0.59 19.96
N GLY A 336 -2.99 -1.02 21.20
CA GLY A 336 -2.93 -0.15 22.38
C GLY A 336 -4.30 0.29 22.92
N VAL A 337 -5.41 0.07 22.18
CA VAL A 337 -6.75 0.54 22.55
C VAL A 337 -7.79 -0.58 22.46
N THR A 338 -8.94 -0.40 23.10
CA THR A 338 -10.04 -1.39 22.99
C THR A 338 -10.74 -1.30 21.63
N PRO A 339 -11.41 -2.40 21.15
CA PRO A 339 -12.21 -2.37 19.93
C PRO A 339 -13.28 -1.27 19.91
N ALA A 340 -13.94 -1.03 21.05
CA ALA A 340 -14.94 0.03 21.18
C ALA A 340 -14.31 1.43 21.04
N SER A 341 -13.18 1.68 21.70
CA SER A 341 -12.45 2.94 21.58
C SER A 341 -11.93 3.15 20.15
N TRP A 342 -11.44 2.08 19.49
CA TRP A 342 -11.04 2.14 18.08
C TRP A 342 -12.20 2.60 17.21
N ARG A 343 -13.35 1.95 17.32
CA ARG A 343 -14.57 2.33 16.58
C ARG A 343 -15.01 3.77 16.84
N SER A 344 -14.96 4.21 18.08
CA SER A 344 -15.38 5.58 18.45
C SER A 344 -14.46 6.62 17.83
N ARG A 345 -13.15 6.40 17.81
CA ARG A 345 -12.18 7.29 17.16
C ARG A 345 -12.45 7.40 15.66
N GLN A 346 -12.63 6.27 14.98
CA GLN A 346 -12.90 6.24 13.55
C GLN A 346 -14.24 6.91 13.18
N ARG A 347 -15.23 6.92 14.08
CA ARG A 347 -16.51 7.63 13.90
C ARG A 347 -16.40 9.12 14.20
N ALA A 348 -15.59 9.52 15.16
CA ALA A 348 -15.32 10.93 15.47
C ALA A 348 -14.56 11.62 14.32
N ASP A 349 -13.69 10.89 13.64
CA ASP A 349 -12.99 11.31 12.42
C ASP A 349 -13.86 11.19 11.15
N GLY A 350 -15.11 10.72 11.27
CA GLY A 350 -16.11 10.59 10.21
C GLY A 350 -16.59 11.93 9.66
N PRO A 351 -17.45 11.99 8.61
CA PRO A 351 -17.64 13.10 7.65
C PRO A 351 -18.18 14.40 8.26
N SER A 352 -17.58 14.93 9.31
CA SER A 352 -17.97 16.22 9.87
C SER A 352 -17.05 17.31 9.32
N ARG A 353 -17.64 18.08 8.47
CA ARG A 353 -17.28 19.26 7.70
C ARG A 353 -16.94 18.97 6.25
N ALA A 354 -18.04 18.87 5.49
CA ALA A 354 -18.04 19.17 4.09
C ALA A 354 -17.23 20.44 3.82
N PHE A 355 -16.21 20.33 2.98
CA PHE A 355 -15.64 21.46 2.27
C PHE A 355 -16.82 22.19 1.59
N ARG A 356 -17.19 23.35 2.10
CA ARG A 356 -18.00 24.29 1.35
C ARG A 356 -17.14 24.73 0.19
N ILE A 357 -17.43 24.22 -0.98
CA ILE A 357 -17.01 24.86 -2.23
C ILE A 357 -17.73 26.19 -2.22
N ASN A 358 -17.00 27.26 -1.93
CA ASN A 358 -17.44 28.58 -2.31
C ASN A 358 -17.41 28.59 -3.85
N ALA A 359 -18.59 28.39 -4.43
CA ALA A 359 -18.84 28.81 -5.80
C ALA A 359 -18.58 30.33 -5.83
N LEU A 360 -17.41 30.70 -6.32
CA LEU A 360 -17.17 32.07 -6.75
C LEU A 360 -18.06 32.30 -7.96
N SER A 361 -19.22 32.88 -7.68
CA SER A 361 -20.01 33.58 -8.68
C SER A 361 -19.28 34.85 -9.08
N ARG A 362 -19.09 34.98 -10.37
CA ARG A 362 -18.71 36.11 -11.23
C ARG A 362 -17.23 36.36 -11.42
#